data_a5f294235e66e054453d61320823f719
#
_entry.id   a5f294235e66e054453d61320823f719
#
_cell.length_a   1.000
_cell.length_b   1.000
_cell.length_c   1.000
_cell.angle_alpha   90.00
_cell.angle_beta   90.00
_cell.angle_gamma   90.00
#
_symmetry.space_group_name_H-M   'P 1'
#
loop_
_entity.id
_entity.type
_entity.pdbx_description
1 polymer ?
#
loop_
_entity_poly.entity_id
_entity_poly.type
_entity_poly.pdbx_seq_one_letter_code
_entity_poly.pdbx_strand_id
1 'polypeptide(L)'
;MSNTAYEDQMDQNMADAADTAAHTAASGTTGAAFTTLPITELVTMHGSKGLEYDAVFLPCCMEGVAPHKKSKNQAALEEERRMFYVGITRAKKELYLSYTKGTKETPGFASRFLAECGWKEPKR
;
A
#
# COMPACT_ATOMS: atom_id res chain seq x y z
N MET A 1 -13.98 -16.76 8.84
CA MET A 1 -12.75 -17.32 9.42
C MET A 1 -11.49 -17.10 8.60
N SER A 2 -11.59 -16.73 7.34
CA SER A 2 -10.41 -16.51 6.47
C SER A 2 -9.94 -15.05 6.39
N ASN A 3 -10.65 -14.10 6.98
CA ASN A 3 -10.29 -12.68 6.93
C ASN A 3 -9.11 -12.32 7.84
N THR A 4 -8.98 -12.99 8.98
CA THR A 4 -7.95 -12.69 9.97
C THR A 4 -6.53 -12.96 9.45
N ALA A 5 -6.33 -14.09 8.76
CA ALA A 5 -5.02 -14.46 8.21
C ALA A 5 -4.61 -13.54 7.03
N TYR A 6 -5.58 -12.99 6.32
CA TYR A 6 -5.36 -12.05 5.24
C TYR A 6 -5.02 -10.65 5.76
N GLU A 7 -5.77 -10.20 6.73
CA GLU A 7 -5.49 -8.92 7.39
C GLU A 7 -4.11 -8.93 8.03
N ASP A 8 -3.76 -10.02 8.72
CA ASP A 8 -2.44 -10.21 9.31
C ASP A 8 -1.33 -10.19 8.25
N GLN A 9 -1.56 -10.81 7.10
CA GLN A 9 -0.57 -10.84 6.02
C GLN A 9 -0.44 -9.50 5.30
N MET A 10 -1.52 -8.78 5.12
CA MET A 10 -1.48 -7.41 4.61
C MET A 10 -0.74 -6.48 5.56
N ASP A 11 -1.05 -6.57 6.85
CA ASP A 11 -0.39 -5.76 7.87
C ASP A 11 1.11 -6.08 7.93
N GLN A 12 1.49 -7.34 7.81
CA GLN A 12 2.89 -7.76 7.78
C GLN A 12 3.62 -7.22 6.55
N ASN A 13 3.01 -7.32 5.38
CA ASN A 13 3.59 -6.82 4.15
C ASN A 13 3.74 -5.29 4.15
N MET A 14 2.77 -4.59 4.74
CA MET A 14 2.84 -3.15 4.93
C MET A 14 3.89 -2.76 5.95
N ALA A 15 4.03 -3.54 7.03
CA ALA A 15 5.07 -3.35 8.04
C ALA A 15 6.46 -3.49 7.44
N ASP A 16 6.68 -4.54 6.67
CA ASP A 16 7.97 -4.81 6.02
C ASP A 16 8.33 -3.70 5.02
N ALA A 17 7.38 -3.22 4.26
CA ALA A 17 7.61 -2.12 3.31
C ALA A 17 7.87 -0.79 4.01
N ALA A 18 7.16 -0.49 5.09
CA ALA A 18 7.37 0.72 5.88
C ALA A 18 8.71 0.69 6.61
N ASP A 19 9.10 -0.46 7.14
CA ASP A 19 10.41 -0.67 7.76
C ASP A 19 11.55 -0.49 6.75
N THR A 20 11.41 -1.01 5.55
CA THR A 20 12.38 -0.83 4.48
C THR A 20 12.49 0.64 4.06
N ALA A 21 11.37 1.33 3.93
CA ALA A 21 11.34 2.76 3.60
C ALA A 21 11.97 3.60 4.72
N ALA A 22 11.66 3.32 5.97
CA ALA A 22 12.24 3.99 7.14
C ALA A 22 13.75 3.74 7.24
N HIS A 23 14.20 2.53 6.99
CA HIS A 23 15.63 2.16 6.99
C HIS A 23 16.39 2.87 5.87
N THR A 24 15.83 2.95 4.70
CA THR A 24 16.44 3.65 3.54
C THR A 24 16.55 5.16 3.81
N ALA A 25 15.54 5.75 4.42
CA ALA A 25 15.56 7.16 4.80
C ALA A 25 16.62 7.44 5.91
N ALA A 26 16.78 6.52 6.85
CA ALA A 26 17.73 6.67 7.95
C ALA A 26 19.19 6.50 7.53
N SER A 27 19.49 5.68 6.54
CA SER A 27 20.85 5.37 6.11
C SER A 27 21.52 6.49 5.29
N GLY A 28 20.75 7.46 4.81
CA GLY A 28 21.25 8.55 3.97
C GLY A 28 21.52 9.86 4.70
N THR A 29 21.33 9.95 6.02
CA THR A 29 21.35 11.21 6.73
C THR A 29 22.42 11.28 7.82
N THR A 30 23.29 12.27 7.74
CA THR A 30 24.19 12.66 8.83
C THR A 30 23.39 13.25 9.99
N GLY A 31 23.83 12.99 11.23
CA GLY A 31 23.10 13.14 12.49
C GLY A 31 22.32 14.45 12.78
N ALA A 32 22.58 15.56 12.11
CA ALA A 32 21.85 16.81 12.34
C ALA A 32 20.48 16.85 11.64
N ALA A 33 20.29 16.10 10.56
CA ALA A 33 19.03 16.00 9.84
C ALA A 33 18.05 15.00 10.47
N PHE A 34 18.54 14.16 11.38
CA PHE A 34 17.76 13.13 12.03
C PHE A 34 16.68 13.68 12.98
N THR A 35 16.93 14.84 13.57
CA THR A 35 16.00 15.48 14.51
C THR A 35 14.83 16.19 13.82
N THR A 36 14.87 16.32 12.49
CA THR A 36 13.84 17.00 11.70
C THR A 36 13.06 16.07 10.81
N LEU A 37 13.40 14.76 10.79
CA LEU A 37 12.66 13.77 10.01
C LEU A 37 11.27 13.56 10.61
N PRO A 38 10.22 13.58 9.79
CA PRO A 38 8.88 13.29 10.26
C PRO A 38 8.78 11.87 10.81
N ILE A 39 7.98 11.71 11.84
CA ILE A 39 7.70 10.41 12.43
C ILE A 39 7.01 9.55 11.36
N THR A 40 7.56 8.37 11.12
CA THR A 40 6.93 7.38 10.26
C THR A 40 5.93 6.58 11.08
N GLU A 41 4.69 6.61 10.68
CA GLU A 41 3.63 5.81 11.28
C GLU A 41 3.27 4.65 10.36
N LEU A 42 3.10 3.48 10.94
CA LEU A 42 2.57 2.32 10.28
C LEU A 42 1.12 2.13 10.71
N VAL A 43 0.20 2.21 9.74
CA VAL A 43 -1.24 2.10 10.01
C VAL A 43 -1.89 1.19 8.98
N THR A 44 -3.00 0.56 9.35
CA THR A 44 -3.86 -0.11 8.37
C THR A 44 -4.66 0.93 7.59
N MET A 45 -5.15 0.57 6.40
CA MET A 45 -6.04 1.45 5.64
C MET A 45 -7.29 1.83 6.45
N HIS A 46 -7.87 0.90 7.18
CA HIS A 46 -8.99 1.16 8.09
C HIS A 46 -8.59 2.12 9.21
N GLY A 47 -7.45 1.89 9.83
CA GLY A 47 -6.95 2.72 10.92
C GLY A 47 -6.55 4.13 10.50
N SER A 48 -6.28 4.34 9.23
CA SER A 48 -5.91 5.66 8.68
C SER A 48 -7.11 6.58 8.41
N LYS A 49 -8.33 6.07 8.57
CA LYS A 49 -9.54 6.85 8.32
C LYS A 49 -9.59 8.08 9.24
N GLY A 50 -9.76 9.25 8.64
CA GLY A 50 -9.78 10.52 9.36
C GLY A 50 -8.40 11.12 9.62
N LEU A 51 -7.32 10.41 9.29
CA LEU A 51 -5.95 10.90 9.42
C LEU A 51 -5.44 11.42 8.07
N GLU A 52 -4.40 12.24 8.11
CA GLU A 52 -3.72 12.75 6.92
C GLU A 52 -2.22 12.77 7.14
N TYR A 53 -1.46 12.54 6.07
CA TYR A 53 -0.01 12.50 6.10
C TYR A 53 0.56 13.26 4.90
N ASP A 54 1.70 13.90 5.06
CA ASP A 54 2.37 14.58 3.94
C ASP A 54 2.75 13.60 2.83
N ALA A 55 3.27 12.46 3.21
CA ALA A 55 3.63 11.39 2.28
C ALA A 55 3.01 10.06 2.73
N VAL A 56 2.48 9.31 1.78
CA VAL A 56 1.90 7.98 2.03
C VAL A 56 2.55 6.97 1.10
N PHE A 57 3.00 5.86 1.68
CA PHE A 57 3.41 4.66 0.96
C PHE A 57 2.33 3.61 1.06
N LEU A 58 1.83 3.17 -0.06
CA LEU A 58 0.84 2.09 -0.14
C LEU A 58 1.44 0.95 -0.96
N PRO A 59 2.03 -0.05 -0.31
CA PRO A 59 2.64 -1.19 -1.00
C PRO A 59 1.61 -2.24 -1.41
N CYS A 60 2.05 -3.19 -2.22
CA CYS A 60 1.24 -4.35 -2.62
C CYS A 60 -0.05 -4.00 -3.35
N CYS A 61 -0.01 -2.96 -4.18
CA CYS A 61 -1.14 -2.59 -5.05
C CYS A 61 -1.24 -3.55 -6.24
N MET A 62 -1.60 -4.78 -5.97
CA MET A 62 -1.60 -5.83 -6.98
C MET A 62 -2.81 -6.76 -6.85
N GLU A 63 -3.19 -7.35 -7.97
CA GLU A 63 -4.25 -8.35 -8.01
C GLU A 63 -3.95 -9.52 -7.06
N GLY A 64 -4.95 -9.94 -6.33
CA GLY A 64 -4.82 -10.97 -5.31
C GLY A 64 -4.57 -10.43 -3.90
N VAL A 65 -4.10 -9.18 -3.79
CA VAL A 65 -3.90 -8.48 -2.52
C VAL A 65 -4.87 -7.30 -2.39
N ALA A 66 -4.90 -6.43 -3.37
CA ALA A 66 -5.84 -5.31 -3.43
C ALA A 66 -6.39 -5.17 -4.87
N PRO A 67 -7.53 -5.76 -5.21
CA PRO A 67 -8.45 -6.53 -4.37
C PRO A 67 -7.95 -7.93 -4.04
N HIS A 68 -8.40 -8.44 -2.89
CA HIS A 68 -8.03 -9.78 -2.47
C HIS A 68 -8.66 -10.85 -3.36
N LYS A 69 -7.94 -11.94 -3.59
CA LYS A 69 -8.38 -13.05 -4.45
C LYS A 69 -9.72 -13.70 -4.04
N LYS A 70 -10.10 -13.55 -2.77
CA LYS A 70 -11.36 -14.08 -2.24
C LYS A 70 -12.54 -13.12 -2.40
N SER A 71 -12.29 -11.86 -2.70
CA SER A 71 -13.33 -10.83 -2.87
C SER A 71 -13.90 -10.91 -4.28
N LYS A 72 -14.73 -11.93 -4.51
CA LYS A 72 -15.27 -12.25 -5.83
C LYS A 72 -16.64 -11.65 -6.10
N ASN A 73 -17.41 -11.35 -5.06
CA ASN A 73 -18.70 -10.72 -5.24
C ASN A 73 -18.59 -9.20 -5.33
N GLN A 74 -19.58 -8.58 -5.92
CA GLN A 74 -19.59 -7.14 -6.16
C GLN A 74 -19.52 -6.33 -4.86
N ALA A 75 -20.21 -6.75 -3.83
CA ALA A 75 -20.22 -6.05 -2.55
C ALA A 75 -18.85 -6.03 -1.87
N ALA A 76 -18.13 -7.17 -1.88
CA ALA A 76 -16.79 -7.26 -1.33
C ALA A 76 -15.80 -6.43 -2.14
N LEU A 77 -15.91 -6.44 -3.47
CA LEU A 77 -15.07 -5.66 -4.36
C LEU A 77 -15.27 -4.15 -4.14
N GLU A 78 -16.50 -3.71 -3.98
CA GLU A 78 -16.83 -2.31 -3.68
C GLU A 78 -16.25 -1.87 -2.33
N GLU A 79 -16.29 -2.73 -1.32
CA GLU A 79 -15.72 -2.43 -0.02
C GLU A 79 -14.20 -2.29 -0.09
N GLU A 80 -13.52 -3.16 -0.82
CA GLU A 80 -12.08 -3.03 -1.04
C GLU A 80 -11.71 -1.78 -1.84
N ARG A 81 -12.53 -1.42 -2.82
CA ARG A 81 -12.35 -0.18 -3.57
C ARG A 81 -12.45 1.04 -2.66
N ARG A 82 -13.41 1.05 -1.73
CA ARG A 82 -13.53 2.12 -0.73
C ARG A 82 -12.30 2.20 0.16
N MET A 83 -11.80 1.07 0.63
CA MET A 83 -10.58 1.03 1.45
C MET A 83 -9.36 1.53 0.70
N PHE A 84 -9.22 1.15 -0.55
CA PHE A 84 -8.15 1.65 -1.40
C PHE A 84 -8.24 3.17 -1.57
N TYR A 85 -9.42 3.68 -1.83
CA TYR A 85 -9.68 5.11 -1.92
C TYR A 85 -9.34 5.84 -0.62
N VAL A 86 -9.73 5.30 0.52
CA VAL A 86 -9.34 5.85 1.82
C VAL A 86 -7.81 5.92 1.94
N GLY A 87 -7.12 4.84 1.60
CA GLY A 87 -5.66 4.79 1.67
C GLY A 87 -4.97 5.86 0.83
N ILE A 88 -5.36 6.00 -0.44
CA ILE A 88 -4.73 6.98 -1.34
C ILE A 88 -5.07 8.42 -0.98
N THR A 89 -6.25 8.68 -0.42
CA THR A 89 -6.66 10.04 -0.04
C THR A 89 -6.07 10.50 1.28
N ARG A 90 -5.31 9.67 1.99
CA ARG A 90 -4.57 10.10 3.20
C ARG A 90 -3.34 10.95 2.87
N ALA A 91 -2.88 10.91 1.62
CA ALA A 91 -1.72 11.69 1.19
C ALA A 91 -2.10 13.15 0.92
N LYS A 92 -1.37 14.07 1.54
CA LYS A 92 -1.53 15.51 1.29
C LYS A 92 -0.69 15.99 0.10
N LYS A 93 0.55 15.51 0.01
CA LYS A 93 1.56 16.00 -0.95
C LYS A 93 2.09 14.92 -1.86
N GLU A 94 2.43 13.76 -1.30
CA GLU A 94 3.10 12.70 -2.04
C GLU A 94 2.44 11.36 -1.77
N LEU A 95 2.23 10.59 -2.82
CA LEU A 95 1.67 9.26 -2.76
C LEU A 95 2.57 8.30 -3.55
N TYR A 96 3.06 7.29 -2.87
CA TYR A 96 3.89 6.24 -3.46
C TYR A 96 3.12 4.93 -3.47
N LEU A 97 2.90 4.40 -4.65
CA LEU A 97 2.22 3.13 -4.86
C LEU A 97 3.22 2.12 -5.42
N SER A 98 3.20 0.91 -4.92
CA SER A 98 4.10 -0.13 -5.41
C SER A 98 3.38 -1.46 -5.61
N TYR A 99 3.88 -2.25 -6.56
CA TYR A 99 3.45 -3.61 -6.79
C TYR A 99 4.63 -4.43 -7.32
N THR A 100 4.52 -5.75 -7.25
CA THR A 100 5.52 -6.64 -7.79
C THR A 100 5.05 -7.29 -9.08
N LYS A 101 5.94 -7.39 -10.05
CA LYS A 101 5.66 -8.09 -11.31
C LYS A 101 5.71 -9.61 -11.16
N GLY A 102 6.21 -10.08 -10.03
CA GLY A 102 6.40 -11.50 -9.79
C GLY A 102 7.52 -12.11 -10.62
N THR A 103 7.46 -13.41 -10.78
CA THR A 103 8.40 -14.19 -11.58
C THR A 103 7.71 -14.75 -12.83
N LYS A 104 8.47 -15.42 -13.68
CA LYS A 104 7.89 -16.13 -14.86
C LYS A 104 6.93 -17.24 -14.43
N GLU A 105 7.18 -17.85 -13.29
CA GLU A 105 6.39 -18.97 -12.75
C GLU A 105 5.18 -18.48 -11.95
N THR A 106 5.35 -17.34 -11.27
CA THR A 106 4.28 -16.70 -10.49
C THR A 106 4.18 -15.23 -10.87
N PRO A 107 3.55 -14.92 -12.00
CA PRO A 107 3.43 -13.53 -12.46
C PRO A 107 2.53 -12.71 -11.52
N GLY A 108 2.96 -11.49 -11.23
CA GLY A 108 2.18 -10.51 -10.51
C GLY A 108 1.61 -9.47 -11.48
N PHE A 109 0.43 -8.98 -11.18
CA PHE A 109 -0.26 -7.96 -11.97
C PHE A 109 -0.64 -6.78 -11.11
N ALA A 110 -0.50 -5.59 -11.66
CA ALA A 110 -0.93 -4.36 -10.99
C ALA A 110 -2.42 -4.43 -10.65
N SER A 111 -2.79 -3.86 -9.52
CA SER A 111 -4.18 -3.77 -9.10
C SER A 111 -5.05 -3.08 -10.14
N ARG A 112 -6.25 -3.60 -10.36
CA ARG A 112 -7.27 -2.92 -11.18
C ARG A 112 -7.61 -1.53 -10.65
N PHE A 113 -7.46 -1.30 -9.35
CA PHE A 113 -7.71 0.00 -8.74
C PHE A 113 -6.73 1.07 -9.22
N LEU A 114 -5.50 0.69 -9.56
CA LEU A 114 -4.54 1.60 -10.19
C LEU A 114 -5.03 2.05 -11.57
N ALA A 115 -5.55 1.12 -12.36
CA ALA A 115 -6.13 1.44 -13.66
C ALA A 115 -7.35 2.35 -13.53
N GLU A 116 -8.18 2.14 -12.54
CA GLU A 116 -9.33 3.00 -12.24
C GLU A 116 -8.92 4.43 -11.86
N CYS A 117 -7.73 4.59 -11.27
CA CYS A 117 -7.13 5.89 -11.00
C CYS A 117 -6.48 6.56 -12.23
N GLY A 118 -6.54 5.93 -13.39
CA GLY A 118 -5.97 6.45 -14.65
C GLY A 118 -4.55 6.01 -14.95
N TRP A 119 -3.92 5.24 -14.06
CA TRP A 119 -2.59 4.70 -14.32
C TRP A 119 -2.65 3.54 -15.32
N LYS A 120 -1.71 3.53 -16.23
CA LYS A 120 -1.58 2.47 -17.23
C LYS A 120 -0.26 1.74 -17.03
N GLU A 121 -0.34 0.42 -16.95
CA GLU A 121 0.85 -0.40 -16.87
C GLU A 121 1.67 -0.25 -18.16
N PRO A 122 2.99 0.02 -18.03
CA PRO A 122 3.85 0.01 -19.21
C PRO A 122 3.87 -1.36 -19.88
N LYS A 123 3.94 -1.38 -21.19
CA LYS A 123 4.04 -2.64 -21.94
C LYS A 123 5.26 -3.43 -21.49
N ARG A 124 5.03 -4.66 -21.19
CA ARG A 124 6.08 -5.60 -20.79
C ARG A 124 6.94 -6.03 -21.98
#